data_fdc80067cee70720277847d334980a22
#
_entry.id   fdc80067cee70720277847d334980a22
#
_cell.length_a   1.000
_cell.length_b   1.000
_cell.length_c   1.000
_cell.angle_alpha   90.00
_cell.angle_beta   90.00
_cell.angle_gamma   90.00
#
_symmetry.space_group_name_H-M   'P 1'
#
loop_
_entity.id
_entity.type
_entity.pdbx_description
1 polymer ?
#
loop_
_entity_poly.entity_id
_entity_poly.type
_entity_poly.pdbx_seq_one_letter_code
_entity_poly.pdbx_strand_id
1 'polypeptide(L)'
;SAYWFIGATATERGARGALDNLTQLGWDISYDSLNTRGFPSRFDTTFDEIDLSAPDGSIRFSAPFVQTMSLSYQPNHVIAAFPERQVLTLGGQEIVIEADRLRASGGVAANTALSLDTLTAEVGAAVLTSNFGWDLAFDSGLLALREKGSQAFTYDAYINADGVALP
;
A
#
# COMPACT_ATOMS: atom_id res chain seq x y z
N SER A 1 1.79 -24.80 13.51
CA SER A 1 1.06 -24.83 14.78
C SER A 1 -0.34 -24.26 14.61
N ALA A 2 -1.25 -24.66 15.50
CA ALA A 2 -2.63 -24.13 15.50
C ALA A 2 -2.66 -22.61 15.65
N TYR A 3 -1.76 -22.05 16.46
CA TYR A 3 -1.61 -20.60 16.63
C TYR A 3 -1.39 -19.87 15.31
N TRP A 4 -0.51 -20.38 14.46
CA TRP A 4 -0.24 -19.73 13.17
C TRP A 4 -1.47 -19.76 12.25
N PHE A 5 -2.16 -20.89 12.18
CA PHE A 5 -3.37 -21.03 11.34
C PHE A 5 -4.48 -20.07 11.81
N ILE A 6 -4.66 -19.93 13.10
CA ILE A 6 -5.61 -18.95 13.65
C ILE A 6 -5.20 -17.53 13.28
N GLY A 7 -3.92 -17.20 13.42
CA GLY A 7 -3.38 -15.90 13.06
C GLY A 7 -3.49 -15.59 11.57
N ALA A 8 -3.20 -16.57 10.72
CA ALA A 8 -3.33 -16.39 9.27
C ALA A 8 -4.78 -16.12 8.86
N THR A 9 -5.73 -16.88 9.42
CA THR A 9 -7.16 -16.67 9.17
C THR A 9 -7.60 -15.28 9.68
N ALA A 10 -7.14 -14.87 10.86
CA ALA A 10 -7.44 -13.55 11.40
C ALA A 10 -6.86 -12.44 10.55
N THR A 11 -5.65 -12.62 10.01
CA THR A 11 -5.00 -11.66 9.11
C THR A 11 -5.79 -11.50 7.81
N GLU A 12 -6.22 -12.59 7.20
CA GLU A 12 -7.07 -12.54 6.00
C GLU A 12 -8.40 -11.87 6.27
N ARG A 13 -9.04 -12.17 7.39
CA ARG A 13 -10.30 -11.52 7.79
C ARG A 13 -10.10 -10.03 8.01
N GLY A 14 -9.00 -9.63 8.65
CA GLY A 14 -8.64 -8.23 8.85
C GLY A 14 -8.44 -7.50 7.54
N ALA A 15 -7.73 -8.11 6.58
CA ALA A 15 -7.53 -7.54 5.26
C ALA A 15 -8.86 -7.37 4.51
N ARG A 16 -9.72 -8.41 4.52
CA ARG A 16 -11.05 -8.33 3.91
C ARG A 16 -11.92 -7.27 4.59
N GLY A 17 -11.86 -7.18 5.92
CA GLY A 17 -12.60 -6.17 6.68
C GLY A 17 -12.18 -4.75 6.35
N ALA A 18 -10.88 -4.51 6.15
CA ALA A 18 -10.37 -3.21 5.71
C ALA A 18 -10.88 -2.84 4.32
N LEU A 19 -10.89 -3.81 3.39
CA LEU A 19 -11.44 -3.60 2.05
C LEU A 19 -12.96 -3.38 2.10
N ASP A 20 -13.67 -4.10 2.95
CA ASP A 20 -15.11 -3.92 3.15
C ASP A 20 -15.43 -2.52 3.67
N ASN A 21 -14.63 -1.99 4.59
CA ASN A 21 -14.78 -0.62 5.09
C ASN A 21 -14.62 0.41 3.97
N LEU A 22 -13.63 0.23 3.10
CA LEU A 22 -13.46 1.10 1.93
C LEU A 22 -14.66 1.00 0.98
N THR A 23 -15.18 -0.20 0.77
CA THR A 23 -16.37 -0.43 -0.05
C THR A 23 -17.59 0.30 0.53
N GLN A 24 -17.76 0.28 1.85
CA GLN A 24 -18.82 1.03 2.53
C GLN A 24 -18.67 2.54 2.36
N LEU A 25 -17.45 3.05 2.20
CA LEU A 25 -17.18 4.45 1.90
C LEU A 25 -17.37 4.79 0.43
N GLY A 26 -17.77 3.82 -0.39
CA GLY A 26 -18.06 4.01 -1.81
C GLY A 26 -16.93 3.66 -2.77
N TRP A 27 -15.81 3.13 -2.26
CA TRP A 27 -14.72 2.64 -3.10
C TRP A 27 -15.13 1.36 -3.82
N ASP A 28 -14.73 1.25 -5.07
CA ASP A 28 -14.87 0.03 -5.84
C ASP A 28 -13.55 -0.73 -5.81
N ILE A 29 -13.59 -1.96 -5.30
CA ILE A 29 -12.40 -2.78 -5.08
C ILE A 29 -12.61 -4.15 -5.71
N SER A 30 -11.68 -4.57 -6.54
CA SER A 30 -11.66 -5.92 -7.10
C SER A 30 -10.28 -6.54 -7.01
N TYR A 31 -10.23 -7.85 -6.81
CA TYR A 31 -9.01 -8.65 -6.88
C TYR A 31 -9.40 -10.10 -7.22
N ASP A 32 -8.48 -10.83 -7.87
CA ASP A 32 -8.75 -12.20 -8.28
C ASP A 32 -8.65 -13.20 -7.13
N SER A 33 -7.64 -12.99 -6.26
CA SER A 33 -7.44 -13.88 -5.11
C SER A 33 -6.75 -13.17 -3.96
N LEU A 34 -6.98 -13.71 -2.77
CA LEU A 34 -6.32 -13.28 -1.54
C LEU A 34 -5.91 -14.52 -0.76
N ASN A 35 -4.63 -14.64 -0.43
CA ASN A 35 -4.14 -15.76 0.37
C ASN A 35 -3.01 -15.35 1.30
N THR A 36 -2.87 -16.05 2.43
CA THR A 36 -1.84 -15.81 3.43
C THR A 36 -0.96 -17.02 3.59
N ARG A 37 0.35 -16.81 3.57
CA ARG A 37 1.39 -17.83 3.71
C ARG A 37 2.48 -17.35 4.67
N GLY A 38 3.54 -18.13 4.84
CA GLY A 38 4.72 -17.71 5.59
C GLY A 38 4.90 -18.35 6.96
N PHE A 39 4.27 -19.52 7.18
CA PHE A 39 4.46 -20.29 8.41
C PHE A 39 5.96 -20.53 8.69
N PRO A 40 6.42 -20.47 9.96
CA PRO A 40 5.66 -20.16 11.17
C PRO A 40 5.74 -18.71 11.68
N SER A 41 6.60 -17.85 11.09
CA SER A 41 6.98 -16.57 11.70
C SER A 41 6.35 -15.36 11.01
N ARG A 42 5.77 -15.53 9.82
CA ARG A 42 5.23 -14.41 9.03
C ARG A 42 3.81 -14.68 8.58
N PHE A 43 3.11 -13.57 8.28
CA PHE A 43 1.86 -13.58 7.55
C PHE A 43 2.09 -12.80 6.25
N ASP A 44 2.30 -13.51 5.15
CA ASP A 44 2.47 -12.93 3.83
C ASP A 44 1.13 -13.04 3.10
N THR A 45 0.42 -11.93 2.93
CA THR A 45 -0.87 -11.89 2.27
C THR A 45 -0.70 -11.28 0.88
N THR A 46 -1.13 -12.00 -0.14
CA THR A 46 -1.03 -11.57 -1.53
C THR A 46 -2.42 -11.32 -2.10
N PHE A 47 -2.58 -10.13 -2.69
CA PHE A 47 -3.74 -9.77 -3.50
C PHE A 47 -3.32 -9.83 -4.96
N ASP A 48 -3.95 -10.70 -5.74
CA ASP A 48 -3.67 -10.82 -7.18
C ASP A 48 -4.63 -9.97 -8.00
N GLU A 49 -4.11 -9.31 -9.03
CA GLU A 49 -4.88 -8.49 -9.96
C GLU A 49 -5.77 -7.46 -9.24
N ILE A 50 -5.16 -6.63 -8.40
CA ILE A 50 -5.89 -5.65 -7.60
C ILE A 50 -6.27 -4.41 -8.43
N ASP A 51 -7.50 -3.96 -8.25
CA ASP A 51 -8.04 -2.74 -8.86
C ASP A 51 -8.85 -1.98 -7.81
N LEU A 52 -8.47 -0.72 -7.57
CA LEU A 52 -9.12 0.17 -6.61
C LEU A 52 -9.61 1.43 -7.33
N SER A 53 -10.83 1.84 -7.06
CA SER A 53 -11.42 3.04 -7.66
C SER A 53 -12.14 3.86 -6.60
N ALA A 54 -11.87 5.17 -6.56
CA ALA A 54 -12.54 6.08 -5.64
C ALA A 54 -14.03 6.27 -6.00
N PRO A 55 -14.88 6.68 -5.03
CA PRO A 55 -16.33 6.83 -5.26
C PRO A 55 -16.68 7.74 -6.43
N ASP A 56 -15.91 8.81 -6.63
CA ASP A 56 -16.12 9.79 -7.70
C ASP A 56 -15.38 9.45 -9.00
N GLY A 57 -14.61 8.35 -9.00
CA GLY A 57 -13.79 7.94 -10.14
C GLY A 57 -12.55 8.79 -10.37
N SER A 58 -12.23 9.72 -9.47
CA SER A 58 -11.06 10.61 -9.63
C SER A 58 -9.73 9.91 -9.42
N ILE A 59 -9.71 8.82 -8.67
CA ILE A 59 -8.51 8.05 -8.37
C ILE A 59 -8.78 6.59 -8.70
N ARG A 60 -7.89 5.98 -9.48
CA ARG A 60 -7.89 4.55 -9.75
C ARG A 60 -6.47 4.02 -9.66
N PHE A 61 -6.30 2.90 -9.00
CA PHE A 61 -5.04 2.19 -8.89
C PHE A 61 -5.22 0.76 -9.34
N SER A 62 -4.32 0.27 -10.20
CA SER A 62 -4.30 -1.13 -10.61
C SER A 62 -2.88 -1.68 -10.62
N ALA A 63 -2.74 -2.94 -10.22
CA ALA A 63 -1.48 -3.65 -10.18
C ALA A 63 -1.70 -5.16 -10.36
N PRO A 64 -0.73 -5.88 -10.96
CA PRO A 64 -0.81 -7.34 -11.09
C PRO A 64 -0.90 -8.05 -9.74
N PHE A 65 -0.24 -7.50 -8.73
CA PHE A 65 -0.33 -8.00 -7.36
C PHE A 65 0.09 -6.91 -6.37
N VAL A 66 -0.33 -7.08 -5.13
CA VAL A 66 0.21 -6.36 -3.96
C VAL A 66 0.39 -7.40 -2.87
N GLN A 67 1.54 -7.41 -2.24
CA GLN A 67 1.84 -8.32 -1.15
C GLN A 67 2.03 -7.53 0.15
N THR A 68 1.34 -7.93 1.19
CA THR A 68 1.53 -7.38 2.53
C THR A 68 2.18 -8.44 3.41
N MET A 69 3.11 -8.02 4.25
CA MET A 69 3.85 -8.91 5.14
C MET A 69 3.80 -8.36 6.56
N SER A 70 3.54 -9.23 7.52
CA SER A 70 3.66 -8.90 8.93
C SER A 70 4.30 -10.07 9.67
N LEU A 71 4.99 -9.75 10.78
CA LEU A 71 5.52 -10.79 11.65
C LEU A 71 4.43 -11.28 12.59
N SER A 72 4.39 -12.58 12.84
CA SER A 72 3.34 -13.17 13.69
C SER A 72 3.38 -12.66 15.12
N TYR A 73 4.51 -12.12 15.57
CA TYR A 73 4.68 -11.51 16.88
C TYR A 73 4.54 -9.98 16.89
N GLN A 74 4.40 -9.36 15.73
CA GLN A 74 4.13 -7.92 15.56
C GLN A 74 3.11 -7.68 14.45
N PRO A 75 1.88 -8.16 14.59
CA PRO A 75 0.90 -8.10 13.49
C PRO A 75 0.40 -6.68 13.19
N ASN A 76 0.63 -5.72 14.08
CA ASN A 76 0.27 -4.32 13.88
C ASN A 76 1.27 -3.53 13.01
N HIS A 77 2.42 -4.13 12.67
CA HIS A 77 3.39 -3.54 11.76
C HIS A 77 3.38 -4.32 10.45
N VAL A 78 3.06 -3.62 9.36
CA VAL A 78 2.85 -4.22 8.05
C VAL A 78 3.79 -3.60 7.02
N ILE A 79 4.35 -4.45 6.19
CA ILE A 79 5.14 -4.03 5.02
C ILE A 79 4.36 -4.42 3.77
N ALA A 80 4.12 -3.46 2.89
CA ALA A 80 3.52 -3.70 1.59
C ALA A 80 4.60 -3.67 0.51
N ALA A 81 4.65 -4.68 -0.32
CA ALA A 81 5.53 -4.77 -1.47
C ALA A 81 4.69 -4.69 -2.75
N PHE A 82 5.13 -3.86 -3.68
CA PHE A 82 4.44 -3.61 -4.94
C PHE A 82 5.25 -4.17 -6.10
N PRO A 83 4.61 -4.52 -7.23
CA PRO A 83 5.31 -5.00 -8.42
C PRO A 83 6.11 -3.87 -9.08
N GLU A 84 6.96 -4.21 -10.02
CA GLU A 84 7.77 -3.23 -10.75
C GLU A 84 6.91 -2.25 -11.55
N ARG A 85 5.73 -2.68 -12.02
CA ARG A 85 4.84 -1.84 -12.83
C ARG A 85 3.45 -1.74 -12.22
N GLN A 86 2.98 -0.50 -12.12
CA GLN A 86 1.65 -0.16 -11.60
C GLN A 86 1.06 0.97 -12.43
N VAL A 87 -0.27 1.09 -12.40
CA VAL A 87 -0.97 2.18 -13.08
C VAL A 87 -1.80 2.94 -12.07
N LEU A 88 -1.59 4.25 -12.01
CA LEU A 88 -2.35 5.18 -11.19
C LEU A 88 -3.06 6.17 -12.10
N THR A 89 -4.37 6.29 -11.95
CA THR A 89 -5.17 7.26 -12.70
C THR A 89 -5.68 8.34 -11.75
N LEU A 90 -5.38 9.59 -12.07
CA LEU A 90 -5.77 10.76 -11.29
C LEU A 90 -6.47 11.77 -12.21
N GLY A 91 -7.78 11.96 -11.99
CA GLY A 91 -8.54 12.99 -12.73
C GLY A 91 -8.46 12.84 -14.25
N GLY A 92 -8.51 11.61 -14.77
CA GLY A 92 -8.38 11.34 -16.21
C GLY A 92 -6.95 11.24 -16.72
N GLN A 93 -5.95 11.54 -15.89
CA GLN A 93 -4.54 11.36 -16.20
C GLN A 93 -4.10 9.95 -15.79
N GLU A 94 -3.60 9.18 -16.72
CA GLU A 94 -3.02 7.87 -16.45
C GLU A 94 -1.51 7.97 -16.29
N ILE A 95 -1.01 7.51 -15.15
CA ILE A 95 0.41 7.51 -14.83
C ILE A 95 0.86 6.07 -14.69
N VAL A 96 1.78 5.63 -15.53
CA VAL A 96 2.45 4.34 -15.40
C VAL A 96 3.67 4.53 -14.52
N ILE A 97 3.73 3.76 -13.44
CA ILE A 97 4.85 3.78 -12.50
C ILE A 97 5.66 2.52 -12.71
N GLU A 98 6.92 2.68 -13.11
CA GLU A 98 7.88 1.60 -13.22
C GLU A 98 9.01 1.86 -12.23
N ALA A 99 9.18 0.96 -11.26
CA ALA A 99 10.16 1.11 -10.20
C ALA A 99 10.86 -0.21 -9.91
N ASP A 100 12.18 -0.17 -9.69
CA ASP A 100 12.95 -1.35 -9.30
C ASP A 100 12.46 -1.92 -7.98
N ARG A 101 12.08 -1.03 -7.07
CA ARG A 101 11.59 -1.39 -5.75
C ARG A 101 10.61 -0.33 -5.28
N LEU A 102 9.43 -0.76 -4.91
CA LEU A 102 8.47 0.07 -4.20
C LEU A 102 7.97 -0.71 -3.00
N ARG A 103 8.26 -0.21 -1.81
CA ARG A 103 7.83 -0.79 -0.54
C ARG A 103 7.26 0.30 0.34
N ALA A 104 6.19 -0.02 1.01
CA ALA A 104 5.63 0.81 2.06
C ALA A 104 5.58 0.01 3.36
N SER A 105 5.96 0.61 4.46
CA SER A 105 5.80 0.01 5.78
C SER A 105 4.96 0.91 6.66
N GLY A 106 4.11 0.32 7.46
CA GLY A 106 3.22 1.07 8.32
C GLY A 106 2.96 0.38 9.64
N GLY A 107 2.81 1.17 10.68
CA GLY A 107 2.32 0.75 11.97
C GLY A 107 0.87 1.19 12.13
N VAL A 108 0.02 0.30 12.63
CA VAL A 108 -1.36 0.59 12.98
C VAL A 108 -1.44 0.72 14.49
N ALA A 109 -2.03 1.80 14.98
CA ALA A 109 -2.21 1.99 16.41
C ALA A 109 -3.10 0.90 16.99
N ALA A 110 -2.72 0.39 18.15
CA ALA A 110 -3.47 -0.67 18.85
C ALA A 110 -4.71 -0.10 19.54
N ASN A 111 -5.64 0.41 18.73
CA ASN A 111 -6.93 0.94 19.21
C ASN A 111 -8.05 0.44 18.30
N THR A 112 -9.28 0.68 18.70
CA THR A 112 -10.47 0.23 17.97
C THR A 112 -10.65 0.93 16.62
N ALA A 113 -10.02 2.09 16.42
CA ALA A 113 -10.10 2.84 15.16
C ALA A 113 -9.11 2.34 14.11
N LEU A 114 -8.12 1.51 14.49
CA LEU A 114 -7.07 0.99 13.61
C LEU A 114 -6.44 2.08 12.76
N SER A 115 -6.19 3.24 13.37
CA SER A 115 -5.62 4.37 12.66
C SER A 115 -4.16 4.11 12.29
N LEU A 116 -3.76 4.61 11.13
CA LEU A 116 -2.37 4.55 10.71
C LEU A 116 -1.52 5.43 11.61
N ASP A 117 -0.54 4.84 12.31
CA ASP A 117 0.37 5.54 13.21
C ASP A 117 1.59 6.08 12.45
N THR A 118 2.22 5.21 11.65
CA THR A 118 3.37 5.58 10.83
C THR A 118 3.24 4.96 9.44
N LEU A 119 3.73 5.67 8.44
CA LEU A 119 3.86 5.16 7.09
C LEU A 119 5.22 5.60 6.53
N THR A 120 5.98 4.66 6.00
CA THR A 120 7.21 4.94 5.28
C THR A 120 7.16 4.24 3.93
N ALA A 121 7.33 4.97 2.85
CA ALA A 121 7.41 4.42 1.50
C ALA A 121 8.80 4.67 0.93
N GLU A 122 9.43 3.61 0.44
CA GLU A 122 10.74 3.64 -0.20
C GLU A 122 10.61 3.22 -1.66
N VAL A 123 11.20 4.01 -2.54
CA VAL A 123 11.21 3.75 -3.97
C VAL A 123 12.67 3.70 -4.43
N GLY A 124 13.04 2.65 -5.15
CA GLY A 124 14.31 2.59 -5.88
C GLY A 124 14.24 3.42 -7.16
N ALA A 125 15.08 3.14 -8.13
CA ALA A 125 15.04 3.83 -9.41
C ALA A 125 13.64 3.70 -10.03
N ALA A 126 13.02 4.81 -10.35
CA ALA A 126 11.64 4.85 -10.81
C ALA A 126 11.46 5.79 -11.99
N VAL A 127 10.53 5.42 -12.87
CA VAL A 127 10.08 6.25 -13.99
C VAL A 127 8.57 6.32 -13.95
N LEU A 128 8.04 7.55 -13.98
CA LEU A 128 6.62 7.82 -14.08
C LEU A 128 6.34 8.39 -15.47
N THR A 129 5.41 7.79 -16.19
CA THR A 129 5.04 8.21 -17.53
C THR A 129 3.55 8.54 -17.56
N SER A 130 3.21 9.76 -17.97
CA SER A 130 1.84 10.24 -18.06
C SER A 130 1.34 10.26 -19.50
N ASN A 131 0.05 9.93 -19.67
CA ASN A 131 -0.63 10.10 -20.96
C ASN A 131 -0.84 11.58 -21.33
N PHE A 132 -0.55 12.51 -20.41
CA PHE A 132 -0.56 13.95 -20.70
C PHE A 132 0.76 14.45 -21.33
N GLY A 133 1.70 13.55 -21.62
CA GLY A 133 2.90 13.86 -22.37
C GLY A 133 4.11 14.24 -21.52
N TRP A 134 4.07 14.04 -20.21
CA TRP A 134 5.24 14.24 -19.35
C TRP A 134 5.76 12.92 -18.80
N ASP A 135 7.03 12.89 -18.47
CA ASP A 135 7.65 11.82 -17.70
C ASP A 135 8.53 12.40 -16.60
N LEU A 136 8.77 11.61 -15.57
CA LEU A 136 9.60 11.95 -14.43
C LEU A 136 10.43 10.72 -14.06
N ALA A 137 11.71 10.91 -13.85
CA ALA A 137 12.59 9.83 -13.40
C ALA A 137 13.38 10.28 -12.17
N PHE A 138 13.67 9.34 -11.27
CA PHE A 138 14.54 9.58 -10.12
C PHE A 138 15.24 8.30 -9.71
N ASP A 139 16.40 8.43 -9.04
CA ASP A 139 17.23 7.29 -8.63
C ASP A 139 16.70 6.64 -7.35
N SER A 140 16.17 7.43 -6.44
CA SER A 140 15.56 6.94 -5.20
C SER A 140 14.60 7.97 -4.62
N GLY A 141 13.65 7.47 -3.82
CA GLY A 141 12.69 8.32 -3.13
C GLY A 141 12.31 7.77 -1.77
N LEU A 142 11.99 8.64 -0.85
CA LEU A 142 11.51 8.32 0.47
C LEU A 142 10.35 9.23 0.83
N LEU A 143 9.25 8.64 1.27
CA LEU A 143 8.12 9.33 1.87
C LEU A 143 7.91 8.78 3.27
N ALA A 144 7.84 9.65 4.26
CA ALA A 144 7.54 9.26 5.63
C ALA A 144 6.40 10.10 6.19
N LEU A 145 5.43 9.43 6.79
CA LEU A 145 4.30 10.05 7.50
C LEU A 145 4.28 9.54 8.93
N ARG A 146 4.01 10.42 9.87
CA ARG A 146 3.85 10.08 11.28
C ARG A 146 2.65 10.83 11.84
N GLU A 147 1.82 10.13 12.60
CA GLU A 147 0.70 10.77 13.28
C GLU A 147 1.22 11.80 14.29
N LYS A 148 0.65 13.00 14.26
CA LYS A 148 1.13 14.14 15.04
C LYS A 148 0.51 14.16 16.44
N GLY A 149 1.29 13.75 17.43
CA GLY A 149 0.90 13.82 18.83
C GLY A 149 -0.37 13.04 19.15
N SER A 150 -1.26 13.66 19.92
CA SER A 150 -2.56 13.08 20.32
C SER A 150 -3.68 13.41 19.32
N GLN A 151 -3.39 14.10 18.24
CA GLN A 151 -4.40 14.49 17.24
C GLN A 151 -4.55 13.40 16.19
N ALA A 152 -5.67 12.67 16.24
CA ALA A 152 -6.00 11.66 15.26
C ALA A 152 -6.11 12.27 13.84
N PHE A 153 -5.62 11.53 12.83
CA PHE A 153 -5.65 11.91 11.41
C PHE A 153 -4.86 13.18 11.05
N THR A 154 -3.97 13.62 11.93
CA THR A 154 -3.03 14.71 11.64
C THR A 154 -1.62 14.13 11.55
N TYR A 155 -0.92 14.40 10.43
CA TYR A 155 0.36 13.77 10.14
C TYR A 155 1.45 14.79 9.84
N ASP A 156 2.67 14.50 10.30
CA ASP A 156 3.89 15.13 9.81
C ASP A 156 4.38 14.33 8.58
N ALA A 157 4.72 15.03 7.52
CA ALA A 157 5.18 14.41 6.27
C ALA A 157 6.62 14.82 5.97
N TYR A 158 7.42 13.83 5.52
CA TYR A 158 8.78 14.03 5.03
C TYR A 158 8.90 13.39 3.67
N ILE A 159 9.41 14.13 2.69
CA ILE A 159 9.61 13.65 1.33
C ILE A 159 11.04 13.98 0.90
N ASN A 160 11.76 12.98 0.41
CA ASN A 160 13.09 13.14 -0.17
C ASN A 160 13.16 12.34 -1.49
N ALA A 161 13.72 12.95 -2.52
CA ALA A 161 13.97 12.28 -3.78
C ALA A 161 15.34 12.67 -4.31
N ASP A 162 16.12 11.69 -4.72
CA ASP A 162 17.47 11.86 -5.22
C ASP A 162 17.53 11.54 -6.72
N GLY A 163 18.38 12.28 -7.45
CA GLY A 163 18.60 12.05 -8.86
C GLY A 163 17.41 12.35 -9.75
N VAL A 164 16.62 13.36 -9.41
CA VAL A 164 15.40 13.71 -10.13
C VAL A 164 15.74 14.29 -11.50
N ALA A 165 15.22 13.67 -12.56
CA ALA A 165 15.26 14.17 -13.91
C ALA A 165 13.87 14.60 -14.36
N LEU A 166 13.71 15.88 -14.67
CA LEU A 166 12.46 16.45 -15.18
C LEU A 166 12.43 16.41 -16.71
N PRO A 167 11.24 16.35 -17.32
CA PRO A 167 11.10 16.36 -18.76
C PRO A 167 11.53 17.68 -19.40
#